data_da02de1ec1a18c99cae64fb2d524dffc
#
_entry.id   da02de1ec1a18c99cae64fb2d524dffc
#
_cell.length_a   1.000
_cell.length_b   1.000
_cell.length_c   1.000
_cell.angle_alpha   90.00
_cell.angle_beta   90.00
_cell.angle_gamma   90.00
#
_symmetry.space_group_name_H-M   'P 1'
#
loop_
_entity.id
_entity.type
_entity.pdbx_description
1 polymer ?
#
loop_
_entity_poly.entity_id
_entity_poly.type
_entity_poly.pdbx_seq_one_letter_code
_entity_poly.pdbx_strand_id
1 'polypeptide(L)'
;MASNASTSAISPYIARVKKAIDFFEANEDKTSRTGLMMCIAGGPGDESDWTSTVPLPSLSTTQLTYVKGFKRYREMYFVIPNPGGSLNVGGVAWTKVNLIEPYDPDIWMSRYLNVIEQQSRWIYIDATFGSGEADTVSYKQVGIYSNLKIATDDYTKDFFTPAEISKTGTDPSNYKYDGILELYQNKSSLVTRSGDLLEYFAWVLEF
;
A
#
# COMPACT_ATOMS: atom_id res chain seq x y z
N MET A 1 44.63 2.66 29.74
CA MET A 1 43.30 1.98 29.76
C MET A 1 42.54 2.37 28.52
N ALA A 2 42.44 1.50 27.55
CA ALA A 2 41.68 1.75 26.31
C ALA A 2 40.20 1.54 26.62
N SER A 3 39.39 2.58 26.47
CA SER A 3 37.95 2.47 26.55
C SER A 3 37.46 1.71 25.30
N ASN A 4 36.96 0.50 25.50
CA ASN A 4 36.21 -0.21 24.48
C ASN A 4 34.89 0.55 24.29
N ALA A 5 34.86 1.43 23.29
CA ALA A 5 33.59 1.92 22.75
C ALA A 5 32.89 0.72 22.09
N SER A 6 31.97 0.11 22.82
CA SER A 6 31.03 -0.84 22.27
C SER A 6 30.15 -0.08 21.25
N THR A 7 30.53 -0.13 19.98
CA THR A 7 29.62 0.23 18.90
C THR A 7 28.60 -0.89 18.81
N SER A 8 27.46 -0.72 19.48
CA SER A 8 26.29 -1.56 19.25
C SER A 8 25.81 -1.31 17.82
N ALA A 9 26.24 -2.16 16.90
CA ALA A 9 25.65 -2.18 15.57
C ALA A 9 24.18 -2.58 15.76
N ILE A 10 23.24 -1.68 15.42
CA ILE A 10 21.82 -2.01 15.38
C ILE A 10 21.67 -3.12 14.35
N SER A 11 21.07 -4.23 14.75
CA SER A 11 20.79 -5.32 13.83
C SER A 11 20.01 -4.78 12.64
N PRO A 12 20.41 -5.05 11.38
CA PRO A 12 19.65 -4.65 10.19
C PRO A 12 18.19 -5.08 10.24
N TYR A 13 17.89 -6.20 10.90
CA TYR A 13 16.52 -6.69 11.10
C TYR A 13 15.68 -5.77 11.97
N ILE A 14 16.22 -5.29 13.09
CA ILE A 14 15.52 -4.36 13.98
C ILE A 14 15.18 -3.06 13.25
N ALA A 15 16.09 -2.56 12.42
CA ALA A 15 15.84 -1.36 11.62
C ALA A 15 14.71 -1.56 10.60
N ARG A 16 14.61 -2.74 9.98
CA ARG A 16 13.53 -3.09 9.05
C ARG A 16 12.20 -3.25 9.77
N VAL A 17 12.20 -3.96 10.92
CA VAL A 17 11.00 -4.09 11.77
C VAL A 17 10.50 -2.72 12.21
N LYS A 18 11.42 -1.83 12.62
CA LYS A 18 11.05 -0.46 12.99
C LYS A 18 10.41 0.30 11.82
N LYS A 19 10.97 0.22 10.62
CA LYS A 19 10.37 0.85 9.43
C LYS A 19 8.97 0.33 9.14
N ALA A 20 8.75 -0.98 9.30
CA ALA A 20 7.43 -1.58 9.14
C ALA A 20 6.45 -1.04 10.19
N ILE A 21 6.89 -0.91 11.46
CA ILE A 21 6.07 -0.33 12.53
C ILE A 21 5.75 1.14 12.23
N ASP A 22 6.74 1.95 11.87
CA ASP A 22 6.55 3.37 11.53
C ASP A 22 5.56 3.54 10.36
N PHE A 23 5.67 2.68 9.34
CA PHE A 23 4.73 2.68 8.22
C PHE A 23 3.31 2.30 8.66
N PHE A 24 3.18 1.28 9.49
CA PHE A 24 1.89 0.83 10.01
C PHE A 24 1.21 1.94 10.81
N GLU A 25 1.90 2.53 11.80
CA GLU A 25 1.39 3.63 12.63
C GLU A 25 0.96 4.84 11.81
N ALA A 26 1.77 5.21 10.80
CA ALA A 26 1.46 6.34 9.93
C ALA A 26 0.20 6.14 9.08
N ASN A 27 -0.26 4.91 8.89
CA ASN A 27 -1.33 4.56 7.96
C ASN A 27 -2.51 3.81 8.59
N GLU A 28 -2.48 3.46 9.88
CA GLU A 28 -3.55 2.67 10.51
C GLU A 28 -4.86 3.43 10.70
N ASP A 29 -4.81 4.76 10.78
CA ASP A 29 -6.00 5.59 10.92
C ASP A 29 -6.71 5.80 9.57
N LYS A 30 -7.77 5.03 9.35
CA LYS A 30 -8.62 5.15 8.16
C LYS A 30 -9.51 6.39 8.14
N THR A 31 -9.61 7.11 9.25
CA THR A 31 -10.46 8.30 9.37
C THR A 31 -9.70 9.59 9.12
N SER A 32 -8.39 9.50 8.91
CA SER A 32 -7.54 10.65 8.62
C SER A 32 -7.77 11.22 7.22
N ARG A 33 -7.50 12.51 7.04
CA ARG A 33 -7.43 13.18 5.72
C ARG A 33 -6.23 12.74 4.89
N THR A 34 -5.29 12.02 5.48
CA THR A 34 -4.19 11.35 4.79
C THR A 34 -4.31 9.85 5.01
N GLY A 35 -3.79 9.05 4.10
CA GLY A 35 -3.87 7.61 4.33
C GLY A 35 -3.26 6.75 3.23
N LEU A 36 -3.31 5.46 3.51
CA LEU A 36 -2.90 4.41 2.60
C LEU A 36 -4.06 4.03 1.69
N MET A 37 -3.82 4.09 0.38
CA MET A 37 -4.82 3.73 -0.61
C MET A 37 -4.23 2.90 -1.74
N MET A 38 -4.99 1.94 -2.19
CA MET A 38 -4.77 1.30 -3.49
C MET A 38 -5.37 2.14 -4.59
N CYS A 39 -4.75 2.11 -5.78
CA CYS A 39 -5.29 2.76 -6.96
C CYS A 39 -5.22 1.84 -8.18
N ILE A 40 -6.12 2.07 -9.11
CA ILE A 40 -6.09 1.53 -10.46
C ILE A 40 -5.81 2.67 -11.45
N ALA A 41 -4.97 2.40 -12.45
CA ALA A 41 -4.51 3.43 -13.38
C ALA A 41 -4.42 2.91 -14.81
N GLY A 42 -4.70 3.78 -15.78
CA GLY A 42 -4.48 3.50 -17.20
C GLY A 42 -3.01 3.36 -17.55
N GLY A 43 -2.14 4.09 -16.86
CA GLY A 43 -0.72 4.10 -17.16
C GLY A 43 -0.41 4.77 -18.53
N PRO A 44 0.79 4.61 -19.04
CA PRO A 44 1.17 5.15 -20.35
C PRO A 44 0.23 4.68 -21.45
N GLY A 45 -0.31 5.62 -22.26
CA GLY A 45 -1.28 5.35 -23.32
C GLY A 45 -2.73 5.14 -22.85
N ASP A 46 -3.00 5.40 -21.56
CA ASP A 46 -4.32 5.32 -20.92
C ASP A 46 -5.07 4.01 -21.24
N GLU A 47 -6.20 4.08 -21.94
CA GLU A 47 -7.08 2.93 -22.22
C GLU A 47 -6.60 2.03 -23.36
N SER A 48 -5.40 2.25 -23.91
CA SER A 48 -4.79 1.33 -24.86
C SER A 48 -3.98 0.24 -24.16
N ASP A 49 -3.98 -0.97 -24.70
CA ASP A 49 -3.14 -2.07 -24.23
C ASP A 49 -1.63 -1.78 -24.47
N TRP A 50 -0.78 -2.61 -23.90
CA TRP A 50 0.66 -2.51 -24.17
C TRP A 50 0.95 -2.72 -25.66
N THR A 51 1.79 -1.87 -26.23
CA THR A 51 2.15 -1.95 -27.67
C THR A 51 3.09 -3.08 -28.01
N SER A 52 3.70 -3.69 -26.98
CA SER A 52 4.65 -4.80 -27.10
C SER A 52 4.57 -5.68 -25.84
N THR A 53 5.70 -6.03 -25.27
CA THR A 53 5.76 -6.74 -23.99
C THR A 53 5.38 -5.81 -22.85
N VAL A 54 4.76 -6.37 -21.79
CA VAL A 54 4.45 -5.64 -20.55
C VAL A 54 5.75 -5.07 -19.98
N PRO A 55 5.87 -3.75 -19.80
CA PRO A 55 7.07 -3.18 -19.23
C PRO A 55 7.25 -3.61 -17.78
N LEU A 56 8.49 -3.84 -17.38
CA LEU A 56 8.80 -4.04 -15.97
C LEU A 56 8.58 -2.73 -15.20
N PRO A 57 8.10 -2.81 -13.95
CA PRO A 57 8.04 -1.65 -13.08
C PRO A 57 9.40 -0.98 -12.94
N SER A 58 9.43 0.34 -13.03
CA SER A 58 10.67 1.13 -12.90
C SER A 58 10.79 1.74 -11.50
N LEU A 59 11.98 1.61 -10.90
CA LEU A 59 12.29 2.25 -9.61
C LEU A 59 12.28 3.78 -9.67
N SER A 60 12.36 4.37 -10.86
CA SER A 60 12.26 5.82 -11.05
C SER A 60 10.83 6.33 -11.14
N THR A 61 9.84 5.46 -11.21
CA THR A 61 8.43 5.85 -11.25
C THR A 61 7.98 6.33 -9.86
N THR A 62 7.64 7.59 -9.76
CA THR A 62 7.17 8.22 -8.52
C THR A 62 5.67 8.50 -8.51
N GLN A 63 5.01 8.39 -9.67
CA GLN A 63 3.60 8.63 -9.86
C GLN A 63 3.04 7.71 -10.96
N LEU A 64 1.78 7.30 -10.80
CA LEU A 64 1.04 6.65 -11.88
C LEU A 64 0.26 7.68 -12.68
N THR A 65 0.13 7.44 -13.98
CA THR A 65 -0.62 8.31 -14.91
C THR A 65 -2.00 7.75 -15.17
N TYR A 66 -2.96 8.63 -15.49
CA TYR A 66 -4.34 8.25 -15.78
C TYR A 66 -4.97 7.40 -14.69
N VAL A 67 -4.76 7.78 -13.42
CA VAL A 67 -5.41 7.10 -12.29
C VAL A 67 -6.92 7.21 -12.43
N LYS A 68 -7.61 6.09 -12.26
CA LYS A 68 -9.08 5.97 -12.42
C LYS A 68 -9.81 6.04 -11.09
N GLY A 69 -9.15 5.64 -10.00
CA GLY A 69 -9.71 5.71 -8.66
C GLY A 69 -8.73 5.25 -7.60
N PHE A 70 -9.05 5.65 -6.37
CA PHE A 70 -8.32 5.29 -5.15
C PHE A 70 -9.27 4.62 -4.17
N LYS A 71 -8.82 3.54 -3.56
CA LYS A 71 -9.57 2.78 -2.57
C LYS A 71 -8.79 2.67 -1.29
N ARG A 72 -9.40 3.01 -0.15
CA ARG A 72 -8.80 2.72 1.15
C ARG A 72 -8.60 1.22 1.29
N TYR A 73 -7.52 0.85 2.00
CA TYR A 73 -7.32 -0.56 2.34
C TYR A 73 -8.47 -1.05 3.25
N ARG A 74 -8.83 -2.32 3.09
CA ARG A 74 -9.80 -3.00 3.95
C ARG A 74 -9.12 -3.50 5.21
N GLU A 75 -8.01 -4.22 5.05
CA GLU A 75 -7.20 -4.78 6.11
C GLU A 75 -5.72 -4.43 5.92
N MET A 76 -5.04 -4.17 7.03
CA MET A 76 -3.61 -3.98 7.11
C MET A 76 -3.12 -4.59 8.41
N TYR A 77 -2.14 -5.50 8.33
CA TYR A 77 -1.54 -6.13 9.51
C TYR A 77 -0.16 -6.71 9.21
N PHE A 78 0.60 -6.95 10.25
CA PHE A 78 1.91 -7.60 10.15
C PHE A 78 1.76 -9.07 9.81
N VAL A 79 2.69 -9.59 8.98
CA VAL A 79 2.76 -11.00 8.59
C VAL A 79 4.19 -11.51 8.62
N ILE A 80 4.33 -12.83 8.73
CA ILE A 80 5.60 -13.53 8.50
C ILE A 80 5.40 -14.63 7.46
N PRO A 81 6.41 -14.93 6.63
CA PRO A 81 6.34 -16.07 5.74
C PRO A 81 6.31 -17.37 6.57
N ASN A 82 5.34 -18.22 6.28
CA ASN A 82 5.16 -19.49 6.98
C ASN A 82 4.52 -20.51 6.02
N PRO A 83 5.18 -21.63 5.69
CA PRO A 83 4.63 -22.65 4.80
C PRO A 83 3.27 -23.22 5.22
N GLY A 84 2.95 -23.16 6.52
CA GLY A 84 1.64 -23.54 7.07
C GLY A 84 0.65 -22.37 7.24
N GLY A 85 0.99 -21.19 6.75
CA GLY A 85 0.16 -20.00 6.87
C GLY A 85 -1.15 -20.09 6.08
N SER A 86 -2.21 -19.51 6.63
CA SER A 86 -3.55 -19.54 6.03
C SER A 86 -3.77 -18.50 4.94
N LEU A 87 -2.89 -17.51 4.84
CA LEU A 87 -2.96 -16.44 3.86
C LEU A 87 -1.99 -16.71 2.72
N ASN A 88 -2.44 -16.64 1.47
CA ASN A 88 -1.58 -16.80 0.29
C ASN A 88 -1.57 -15.51 -0.53
N VAL A 89 -0.39 -14.89 -0.67
CA VAL A 89 -0.18 -13.69 -1.50
C VAL A 89 1.08 -13.87 -2.31
N GLY A 90 0.98 -13.69 -3.62
CA GLY A 90 2.11 -13.82 -4.53
C GLY A 90 2.72 -15.23 -4.56
N GLY A 91 1.94 -16.28 -4.24
CA GLY A 91 2.42 -17.66 -4.17
C GLY A 91 3.18 -18.00 -2.88
N VAL A 92 3.26 -17.08 -1.94
CA VAL A 92 3.86 -17.29 -0.62
C VAL A 92 2.76 -17.43 0.43
N ALA A 93 2.90 -18.42 1.31
CA ALA A 93 2.01 -18.59 2.46
C ALA A 93 2.50 -17.73 3.63
N TRP A 94 1.57 -17.03 4.27
CA TRP A 94 1.84 -16.06 5.33
C TRP A 94 1.00 -16.35 6.56
N THR A 95 1.52 -15.98 7.72
CA THR A 95 0.79 -16.01 8.99
C THR A 95 0.73 -14.60 9.55
N LYS A 96 -0.45 -14.20 10.02
CA LYS A 96 -0.67 -12.91 10.70
C LYS A 96 0.07 -12.88 12.03
N VAL A 97 0.73 -11.75 12.30
CA VAL A 97 1.31 -11.42 13.60
C VAL A 97 0.37 -10.49 14.34
N ASN A 98 -0.16 -10.93 15.46
CA ASN A 98 -1.10 -10.14 16.25
C ASN A 98 -0.37 -9.08 17.07
N LEU A 99 -0.91 -7.88 17.08
CA LEU A 99 -0.55 -6.84 18.04
C LEU A 99 -1.04 -7.22 19.44
N ILE A 100 -0.40 -6.68 20.46
CA ILE A 100 -0.84 -6.85 21.85
C ILE A 100 -1.86 -5.75 22.14
N GLU A 101 -3.09 -6.17 22.50
CA GLU A 101 -4.17 -5.27 22.89
C GLU A 101 -4.89 -5.84 24.13
N PRO A 102 -5.17 -5.05 25.18
CA PRO A 102 -4.74 -3.67 25.35
C PRO A 102 -3.23 -3.55 25.62
N TYR A 103 -2.63 -2.44 25.26
CA TYR A 103 -1.22 -2.14 25.50
C TYR A 103 -1.07 -0.90 26.42
N ASP A 104 0.12 -0.77 27.03
CA ASP A 104 0.49 0.39 27.82
C ASP A 104 0.94 1.53 26.88
N PRO A 105 0.18 2.64 26.77
CA PRO A 105 0.53 3.75 25.88
C PRO A 105 1.83 4.45 26.27
N ASP A 106 2.25 4.37 27.54
CA ASP A 106 3.51 4.95 28.01
C ASP A 106 4.72 4.11 27.57
N ILE A 107 4.45 2.86 27.14
CA ILE A 107 5.44 1.92 26.60
C ILE A 107 4.99 1.54 25.17
N TRP A 108 5.11 2.47 24.22
CA TRP A 108 4.62 2.28 22.85
C TRP A 108 5.07 0.96 22.21
N MET A 109 6.28 0.47 22.53
CA MET A 109 6.78 -0.81 22.01
C MET A 109 6.01 -2.01 22.55
N SER A 110 5.26 -1.88 23.66
CA SER A 110 4.52 -2.99 24.25
C SER A 110 3.48 -3.56 23.28
N ARG A 111 2.86 -2.68 22.45
CA ARG A 111 1.93 -3.07 21.40
C ARG A 111 2.56 -3.99 20.35
N TYR A 112 3.85 -3.79 20.05
CA TYR A 112 4.57 -4.43 18.95
C TYR A 112 5.51 -5.56 19.40
N LEU A 113 5.45 -6.04 20.64
CA LEU A 113 6.36 -7.09 21.13
C LEU A 113 6.35 -8.33 20.24
N ASN A 114 5.18 -8.83 19.84
CA ASN A 114 5.07 -9.97 18.94
C ASN A 114 5.71 -9.72 17.58
N VAL A 115 5.59 -8.49 17.06
CA VAL A 115 6.17 -8.06 15.76
C VAL A 115 7.69 -8.06 15.86
N ILE A 116 8.23 -7.56 16.97
CA ILE A 116 9.67 -7.50 17.25
C ILE A 116 10.25 -8.89 17.48
N GLU A 117 9.62 -9.72 18.32
CA GLU A 117 10.06 -11.08 18.61
C GLU A 117 10.05 -11.99 17.38
N GLN A 118 9.03 -11.88 16.55
CA GLN A 118 8.91 -12.63 15.32
C GLN A 118 9.64 -11.97 14.14
N GLN A 119 10.32 -10.84 14.38
CA GLN A 119 11.07 -10.08 13.38
C GLN A 119 10.25 -9.75 12.13
N SER A 120 8.95 -9.51 12.30
CA SER A 120 8.08 -9.19 11.18
C SER A 120 8.41 -7.81 10.60
N ARG A 121 8.84 -7.83 9.35
CA ARG A 121 9.12 -6.64 8.53
C ARG A 121 8.20 -6.57 7.31
N TRP A 122 7.18 -7.39 7.30
CA TRP A 122 6.21 -7.49 6.22
C TRP A 122 4.85 -7.03 6.67
N ILE A 123 4.19 -6.24 5.85
CA ILE A 123 2.84 -5.75 6.08
C ILE A 123 1.95 -6.23 4.93
N TYR A 124 0.93 -6.98 5.28
CA TYR A 124 -0.17 -7.33 4.39
C TYR A 124 -1.12 -6.16 4.28
N ILE A 125 -1.57 -5.91 3.05
CA ILE A 125 -2.54 -4.86 2.73
C ILE A 125 -3.50 -5.40 1.69
N ASP A 126 -4.80 -5.22 1.90
CA ASP A 126 -5.79 -5.53 0.88
C ASP A 126 -6.81 -4.41 0.68
N ALA A 127 -7.43 -4.40 -0.50
CA ALA A 127 -8.57 -3.57 -0.82
C ALA A 127 -9.48 -4.28 -1.83
N THR A 128 -10.76 -3.92 -1.80
CA THR A 128 -11.76 -4.41 -2.74
C THR A 128 -12.45 -3.23 -3.41
N PHE A 129 -12.31 -3.12 -4.72
CA PHE A 129 -13.11 -2.18 -5.50
C PHE A 129 -14.49 -2.80 -5.70
N GLY A 130 -15.51 -2.11 -5.19
CA GLY A 130 -16.90 -2.53 -5.20
C GLY A 130 -17.65 -2.18 -6.47
N SER A 131 -18.92 -2.59 -6.51
CA SER A 131 -19.88 -2.13 -7.53
C SER A 131 -20.10 -0.63 -7.36
N GLY A 132 -20.15 0.11 -8.47
CA GLY A 132 -20.29 1.57 -8.47
C GLY A 132 -18.97 2.34 -8.27
N GLU A 133 -17.87 1.65 -8.01
CA GLU A 133 -16.56 2.27 -7.80
C GLU A 133 -15.69 2.11 -9.05
N ALA A 134 -15.29 3.22 -9.68
CA ALA A 134 -14.55 3.24 -10.94
C ALA A 134 -15.19 2.33 -12.01
N ASP A 135 -16.51 2.45 -12.19
CA ASP A 135 -17.26 1.66 -13.15
C ASP A 135 -16.91 2.03 -14.58
N THR A 136 -16.96 1.01 -15.45
CA THR A 136 -16.72 1.15 -16.89
C THR A 136 -15.36 1.74 -17.26
N VAL A 137 -14.38 1.68 -16.37
CA VAL A 137 -13.01 2.12 -16.68
C VAL A 137 -12.12 0.96 -17.07
N SER A 138 -11.15 1.25 -17.92
CA SER A 138 -10.08 0.33 -18.24
C SER A 138 -8.80 0.75 -17.52
N TYR A 139 -8.04 -0.25 -17.02
CA TYR A 139 -6.79 -0.02 -16.34
C TYR A 139 -5.78 -1.13 -16.67
N LYS A 140 -4.50 -0.84 -16.52
CA LYS A 140 -3.40 -1.79 -16.70
C LYS A 140 -2.30 -1.66 -15.65
N GLN A 141 -2.49 -0.74 -14.71
CA GLN A 141 -1.59 -0.59 -13.56
C GLN A 141 -2.41 -0.58 -12.27
N VAL A 142 -1.84 -1.16 -11.23
CA VAL A 142 -2.37 -1.10 -9.86
C VAL A 142 -1.24 -0.66 -8.96
N GLY A 143 -1.49 0.25 -8.03
CA GLY A 143 -0.47 0.78 -7.14
C GLY A 143 -0.96 0.99 -5.71
N ILE A 144 -0.02 1.20 -4.81
CA ILE A 144 -0.27 1.61 -3.42
C ILE A 144 0.39 2.96 -3.18
N TYR A 145 -0.38 3.89 -2.68
CA TYR A 145 0.09 5.18 -2.18
C TYR A 145 -0.08 5.26 -0.67
N SER A 146 0.96 5.70 0.02
CA SER A 146 0.90 6.10 1.44
C SER A 146 0.84 7.62 1.57
N ASN A 147 0.38 8.09 2.74
CA ASN A 147 0.27 9.51 3.05
C ASN A 147 -0.50 10.32 1.98
N LEU A 148 -1.39 9.67 1.25
CA LEU A 148 -2.16 10.30 0.18
C LEU A 148 -3.17 11.28 0.79
N LYS A 149 -3.10 12.55 0.38
CA LYS A 149 -3.92 13.61 0.94
C LYS A 149 -5.24 13.75 0.20
N ILE A 150 -6.34 13.69 0.97
CA ILE A 150 -7.71 13.84 0.47
C ILE A 150 -8.07 15.34 0.42
N ALA A 151 -8.59 15.78 -0.71
CA ALA A 151 -8.96 17.18 -0.95
C ALA A 151 -10.43 17.48 -0.66
N THR A 152 -11.30 16.45 -0.61
CA THR A 152 -12.72 16.60 -0.31
C THR A 152 -13.00 16.65 1.19
N ASP A 153 -14.13 17.25 1.59
CA ASP A 153 -14.58 17.25 2.99
C ASP A 153 -15.16 15.91 3.43
N ASP A 154 -15.68 15.12 2.52
CA ASP A 154 -16.08 13.73 2.76
C ASP A 154 -14.88 12.80 2.68
N TYR A 155 -14.00 12.89 3.68
CA TYR A 155 -12.76 12.12 3.74
C TYR A 155 -12.88 10.79 4.46
N THR A 156 -14.06 10.44 4.97
CA THR A 156 -14.28 9.17 5.70
C THR A 156 -14.74 8.03 4.81
N LYS A 157 -15.09 8.31 3.56
CA LYS A 157 -15.49 7.28 2.59
C LYS A 157 -14.32 6.39 2.17
N ASP A 158 -14.62 5.26 1.58
CA ASP A 158 -13.62 4.25 1.20
C ASP A 158 -13.08 4.42 -0.22
N PHE A 159 -13.86 5.02 -1.12
CA PHE A 159 -13.48 5.22 -2.51
C PHE A 159 -13.42 6.71 -2.87
N PHE A 160 -12.38 7.09 -3.61
CA PHE A 160 -12.15 8.47 -4.08
C PHE A 160 -11.86 8.48 -5.57
N THR A 161 -12.47 9.41 -6.25
CA THR A 161 -12.08 9.74 -7.62
C THR A 161 -10.76 10.52 -7.63
N PRO A 162 -10.04 10.57 -8.76
CA PRO A 162 -8.83 11.40 -8.86
C PRO A 162 -9.04 12.89 -8.57
N ALA A 163 -10.27 13.39 -8.75
CA ALA A 163 -10.60 14.79 -8.46
C ALA A 163 -10.62 15.11 -6.96
N GLU A 164 -10.86 14.11 -6.13
CA GLU A 164 -10.99 14.24 -4.67
C GLU A 164 -9.68 14.06 -3.92
N ILE A 165 -8.60 13.77 -4.64
CA ILE A 165 -7.25 13.63 -4.10
C ILE A 165 -6.43 14.89 -4.42
N SER A 166 -5.69 15.37 -3.42
CA SER A 166 -4.78 16.50 -3.58
C SER A 166 -3.69 16.18 -4.60
N LYS A 167 -3.51 17.06 -5.56
CA LYS A 167 -2.54 16.88 -6.64
C LYS A 167 -2.17 18.20 -7.30
N THR A 168 -1.06 18.18 -8.03
CA THR A 168 -0.66 19.23 -8.95
C THR A 168 -0.67 18.71 -10.39
N GLY A 169 -0.63 19.62 -11.35
CA GLY A 169 -0.77 19.28 -12.77
C GLY A 169 -2.19 19.56 -13.28
N THR A 170 -2.34 19.67 -14.59
CA THR A 170 -3.59 20.04 -15.26
C THR A 170 -4.16 18.93 -16.14
N ASP A 171 -3.38 17.88 -16.36
CA ASP A 171 -3.73 16.78 -17.25
C ASP A 171 -3.49 15.43 -16.54
N PRO A 172 -4.39 14.44 -16.69
CA PRO A 172 -4.25 13.12 -16.07
C PRO A 172 -2.93 12.40 -16.40
N SER A 173 -2.30 12.73 -17.52
CA SER A 173 -0.99 12.19 -17.90
C SER A 173 0.17 12.72 -17.05
N ASN A 174 -0.02 13.86 -16.37
CA ASN A 174 1.03 14.53 -15.60
C ASN A 174 0.62 14.89 -14.15
N TYR A 175 -0.48 14.35 -13.64
CA TYR A 175 -0.84 14.54 -12.23
C TYR A 175 0.25 14.03 -11.31
N LYS A 176 0.58 14.87 -10.31
CA LYS A 176 1.42 14.50 -9.17
C LYS A 176 0.56 14.53 -7.93
N TYR A 177 0.19 13.36 -7.45
CA TYR A 177 -0.60 13.22 -6.25
C TYR A 177 0.23 13.52 -5.01
N ASP A 178 -0.39 14.16 -4.03
CA ASP A 178 0.24 14.52 -2.76
C ASP A 178 0.26 13.30 -1.83
N GLY A 179 1.21 12.41 -2.08
CA GLY A 179 1.42 11.11 -1.44
C GLY A 179 2.66 10.43 -1.99
N ILE A 180 3.01 9.28 -1.43
CA ILE A 180 4.17 8.49 -1.81
C ILE A 180 3.69 7.21 -2.50
N LEU A 181 4.13 6.98 -3.74
CA LEU A 181 3.92 5.70 -4.43
C LEU A 181 4.88 4.67 -3.86
N GLU A 182 4.37 3.74 -3.07
CA GLU A 182 5.16 2.72 -2.39
C GLU A 182 5.52 1.56 -3.31
N LEU A 183 4.55 1.12 -4.10
CA LEU A 183 4.75 0.11 -5.13
C LEU A 183 3.69 0.21 -6.23
N TYR A 184 3.98 -0.37 -7.37
CA TYR A 184 3.00 -0.62 -8.40
C TYR A 184 3.30 -1.89 -9.20
N GLN A 185 2.28 -2.39 -9.88
CA GLN A 185 2.35 -3.55 -10.76
C GLN A 185 1.72 -3.22 -12.10
N ASN A 186 2.38 -3.62 -13.17
CA ASN A 186 1.80 -3.65 -14.50
C ASN A 186 1.04 -4.96 -14.69
N LYS A 187 -0.21 -4.89 -15.14
CA LYS A 187 -1.00 -6.06 -15.52
C LYS A 187 -0.52 -6.59 -16.87
N SER A 188 -0.76 -7.87 -17.14
CA SER A 188 -0.38 -8.50 -18.41
C SER A 188 -1.08 -7.89 -19.63
N SER A 189 -2.28 -7.34 -19.43
CA SER A 189 -3.10 -6.69 -20.45
C SER A 189 -3.98 -5.62 -19.81
N LEU A 190 -4.64 -4.83 -20.68
CA LEU A 190 -5.69 -3.91 -20.26
C LEU A 190 -6.85 -4.72 -19.65
N VAL A 191 -7.29 -4.32 -18.48
CA VAL A 191 -8.44 -4.88 -17.76
C VAL A 191 -9.57 -3.87 -17.81
N THR A 192 -10.74 -4.27 -18.30
CA THR A 192 -11.94 -3.45 -18.28
C THR A 192 -12.84 -3.89 -17.14
N ARG A 193 -13.15 -2.98 -16.22
CA ARG A 193 -14.12 -3.23 -15.15
C ARG A 193 -15.53 -3.12 -15.70
N SER A 194 -16.39 -4.04 -15.31
CA SER A 194 -17.84 -3.86 -15.40
C SER A 194 -18.38 -3.46 -14.01
N GLY A 195 -19.41 -2.64 -13.97
CA GLY A 195 -19.95 -2.07 -12.74
C GLY A 195 -20.41 -3.05 -11.66
N ASP A 196 -20.61 -4.32 -12.02
CA ASP A 196 -21.07 -5.37 -11.11
C ASP A 196 -19.94 -6.23 -10.53
N LEU A 197 -18.68 -6.00 -10.94
CA LEU A 197 -17.54 -6.81 -10.49
C LEU A 197 -16.92 -6.27 -9.21
N LEU A 198 -16.74 -7.19 -8.26
CA LEU A 198 -15.85 -6.98 -7.13
C LEU A 198 -14.43 -7.37 -7.53
N GLU A 199 -13.48 -6.45 -7.41
CA GLU A 199 -12.08 -6.74 -7.64
C GLU A 199 -11.30 -6.64 -6.34
N TYR A 200 -10.68 -7.75 -6.00
CA TYR A 200 -9.86 -7.91 -4.81
C TYR A 200 -8.38 -7.81 -5.16
N PHE A 201 -7.67 -6.98 -4.42
CA PHE A 201 -6.22 -6.84 -4.50
C PHE A 201 -5.61 -7.08 -3.14
N ALA A 202 -4.52 -7.84 -3.10
CA ALA A 202 -3.75 -8.04 -1.88
C ALA A 202 -2.26 -8.04 -2.19
N TRP A 203 -1.49 -7.39 -1.32
CA TRP A 203 -0.04 -7.34 -1.39
C TRP A 203 0.60 -7.50 -0.02
N VAL A 204 1.86 -7.89 -0.04
CA VAL A 204 2.73 -7.86 1.13
C VAL A 204 3.89 -6.93 0.81
N LEU A 205 4.02 -5.85 1.57
CA LEU A 205 5.16 -4.93 1.53
C LEU A 205 6.26 -5.46 2.43
N GLU A 206 7.51 -5.44 1.96
CA GLU A 206 8.70 -5.74 2.76
C GLU A 206 9.50 -4.46 3.01
N PHE A 207 9.95 -4.26 4.26
CA PHE A 207 10.70 -3.10 4.72
C PHE A 207 12.15 -3.44 5.08
#